data_8a3b5cd59de10bd7a852e519ed7c5ca1
#
_entry.id   8a3b5cd59de10bd7a852e519ed7c5ca1
#
_cell.length_a   1.000
_cell.length_b   1.000
_cell.length_c   1.000
_cell.angle_alpha   90.00
_cell.angle_beta   90.00
_cell.angle_gamma   90.00
#
_symmetry.space_group_name_H-M   'P 1'
#
loop_
_entity.id
_entity.type
_entity.pdbx_description
1 polymer ?
#
loop_
_entity_poly.entity_id
_entity_poly.type
_entity_poly.pdbx_seq_one_letter_code
_entity_poly.pdbx_strand_id
1 'polypeptide(L)'
;MKSIIIDGKEFDISEYSDLEDLVDTEFEGEDLSKIEVEDFEDIPDRLYNKTPVPCTLEEALEDTVSFDTIFDWVDYVQDNDEGATIAYIDDQWSWDRDHFEDTYEGYYESEEDFAEEYLDEIGWEIDLSSYFDYYEYGEKVWDDCNLGSYTPEALNDYREELGLPSLDDNENPKSRKELEMAYGFIGDDIEDEEELDMELGDSEELESAKEEYDDFVEEHSFEIRLAELDDYAEVAEEYISSCYGDIDRFARAIGSDIRDYIDIESFARDLFYDYTFVDGYVFNNY
;
A
#
# COMPACT_ATOMS: atom_id res chain seq x y z
N MET A 1 6.55 40.65 5.38
CA MET A 1 6.47 41.14 6.79
C MET A 1 5.00 41.07 7.18
N LYS A 2 4.68 40.29 8.16
CA LYS A 2 3.30 40.16 8.64
C LYS A 2 2.97 41.34 9.54
N SER A 3 2.04 42.18 9.11
CA SER A 3 1.80 43.46 9.77
C SER A 3 0.34 43.78 9.99
N ILE A 4 0.11 44.67 10.97
CA ILE A 4 -1.20 45.30 11.26
C ILE A 4 -1.10 46.78 10.95
N ILE A 5 -2.14 47.36 10.33
CA ILE A 5 -2.22 48.75 9.97
C ILE A 5 -3.14 49.47 10.95
N ILE A 6 -2.60 50.44 11.69
CA ILE A 6 -3.32 51.21 12.69
C ILE A 6 -3.11 52.69 12.41
N ASP A 7 -4.19 53.45 12.22
CA ASP A 7 -4.16 54.90 11.85
C ASP A 7 -3.17 55.20 10.71
N GLY A 8 -3.15 54.36 9.68
CA GLY A 8 -2.25 54.50 8.51
C GLY A 8 -0.78 54.20 8.80
N LYS A 9 -0.45 53.65 9.94
CA LYS A 9 0.92 53.14 10.27
C LYS A 9 0.93 51.64 10.30
N GLU A 10 2.00 51.10 9.74
CA GLU A 10 2.26 49.66 9.70
C GLU A 10 3.11 49.26 10.89
N PHE A 11 2.71 48.23 11.60
CA PHE A 11 3.43 47.62 12.74
C PHE A 11 3.72 46.15 12.44
N ASP A 12 4.97 45.73 12.60
CA ASP A 12 5.36 44.34 12.47
C ASP A 12 4.84 43.54 13.67
N ILE A 13 3.91 42.61 13.39
CA ILE A 13 3.28 41.80 14.45
C ILE A 13 4.32 40.97 15.20
N SER A 14 5.39 40.55 14.54
CA SER A 14 6.44 39.70 15.16
C SER A 14 7.25 40.39 16.26
N GLU A 15 7.10 41.71 16.42
CA GLU A 15 7.77 42.49 17.47
C GLU A 15 6.99 42.50 18.80
N TYR A 16 5.76 42.00 18.82
CA TYR A 16 4.83 42.04 19.98
C TYR A 16 4.32 40.65 20.32
N SER A 17 4.09 40.38 21.61
CA SER A 17 3.57 39.10 22.07
C SER A 17 2.07 38.90 21.77
N ASP A 18 1.32 39.99 21.80
CA ASP A 18 -0.12 40.04 21.57
C ASP A 18 -0.57 41.48 21.27
N LEU A 19 -1.88 41.68 21.05
CA LEU A 19 -2.44 43.01 20.78
C LEU A 19 -2.27 43.96 21.97
N GLU A 20 -2.40 43.48 23.22
CA GLU A 20 -2.25 44.29 24.42
C GLU A 20 -0.84 44.85 24.52
N ASP A 21 0.18 44.03 24.27
CA ASP A 21 1.61 44.44 24.27
C ASP A 21 1.89 45.50 23.22
N LEU A 22 1.34 45.37 22.01
CA LEU A 22 1.45 46.39 20.95
C LEU A 22 0.80 47.71 21.42
N VAL A 23 -0.43 47.65 21.98
CA VAL A 23 -1.15 48.84 22.43
C VAL A 23 -0.42 49.52 23.61
N ASP A 24 0.06 48.76 24.57
CA ASP A 24 0.78 49.29 25.73
C ASP A 24 2.14 49.94 25.30
N THR A 25 2.78 49.39 24.26
CA THR A 25 4.07 49.91 23.78
C THR A 25 3.88 51.15 22.90
N GLU A 26 2.95 51.16 21.98
CA GLU A 26 2.86 52.17 20.91
C GLU A 26 1.83 53.28 21.18
N PHE A 27 0.80 52.98 22.01
CA PHE A 27 -0.36 53.84 22.25
C PHE A 27 -0.61 54.15 23.70
N GLU A 28 0.42 54.04 24.58
CA GLU A 28 0.30 54.33 26.03
C GLU A 28 -0.30 55.74 26.30
N GLY A 29 -1.47 55.79 26.89
CA GLY A 29 -2.15 57.03 27.26
C GLY A 29 -2.97 57.70 26.15
N GLU A 30 -3.08 57.11 25.00
CA GLU A 30 -3.96 57.56 23.90
C GLU A 30 -5.44 57.17 24.17
N ASP A 31 -6.36 57.79 23.47
CA ASP A 31 -7.81 57.49 23.52
C ASP A 31 -8.13 56.41 22.49
N LEU A 32 -8.08 55.14 22.88
CA LEU A 32 -8.20 53.94 22.01
C LEU A 32 -9.51 53.88 21.23
N SER A 33 -10.56 54.59 21.70
CA SER A 33 -11.85 54.69 21.00
C SER A 33 -11.81 55.54 19.75
N LYS A 34 -10.65 56.18 19.46
CA LYS A 34 -10.42 57.05 18.28
C LYS A 34 -9.38 56.52 17.34
N ILE A 35 -8.66 55.52 17.74
CA ILE A 35 -7.59 54.88 16.92
C ILE A 35 -8.21 53.73 16.18
N GLU A 36 -8.04 53.69 14.84
CA GLU A 36 -8.65 52.70 13.97
C GLU A 36 -7.65 51.62 13.57
N VAL A 37 -7.99 50.35 13.77
CA VAL A 37 -7.35 49.20 13.13
C VAL A 37 -7.98 49.08 11.74
N GLU A 38 -7.16 49.30 10.73
CA GLU A 38 -7.66 49.45 9.33
C GLU A 38 -7.56 48.13 8.57
N ASP A 39 -6.44 47.40 8.70
CA ASP A 39 -6.16 46.23 7.86
C ASP A 39 -5.00 45.37 8.44
N PHE A 40 -4.77 44.19 7.82
CA PHE A 40 -3.59 43.36 8.00
C PHE A 40 -2.93 43.09 6.65
N GLU A 41 -1.62 42.93 6.64
CA GLU A 41 -0.86 42.54 5.45
C GLU A 41 -0.15 41.19 5.68
N ASP A 42 -0.06 40.37 4.64
CA ASP A 42 0.57 39.05 4.63
C ASP A 42 0.01 38.07 5.68
N ILE A 43 -1.27 38.16 5.97
CA ILE A 43 -2.02 37.25 6.85
C ILE A 43 -2.96 36.38 6.01
N PRO A 44 -3.07 35.05 6.28
CA PRO A 44 -4.00 34.18 5.56
C PRO A 44 -5.44 34.70 5.55
N ASP A 45 -6.08 34.72 4.38
CA ASP A 45 -7.44 35.22 4.19
C ASP A 45 -8.46 34.62 5.18
N ARG A 46 -8.27 33.36 5.55
CA ARG A 46 -9.14 32.65 6.49
C ARG A 46 -9.09 33.22 7.92
N LEU A 47 -7.91 33.62 8.37
CA LEU A 47 -7.74 34.29 9.67
C LEU A 47 -8.24 35.72 9.59
N TYR A 48 -7.82 36.44 8.55
CA TYR A 48 -8.23 37.82 8.31
C TYR A 48 -9.75 38.00 8.27
N ASN A 49 -10.47 37.15 7.52
CA ASN A 49 -11.92 37.28 7.34
C ASN A 49 -12.74 37.02 8.62
N LYS A 50 -12.13 36.54 9.70
CA LYS A 50 -12.78 36.37 11.00
C LYS A 50 -12.57 37.56 11.93
N THR A 51 -11.60 38.41 11.60
CA THR A 51 -11.23 39.57 12.41
C THR A 51 -12.13 40.76 12.03
N PRO A 52 -12.72 41.46 12.98
CA PRO A 52 -13.66 42.55 12.70
C PRO A 52 -12.95 43.86 12.32
N VAL A 53 -12.19 43.88 11.23
CA VAL A 53 -11.55 45.07 10.71
C VAL A 53 -12.36 45.66 9.54
N PRO A 54 -12.46 47.04 9.38
CA PRO A 54 -11.95 48.05 10.32
C PRO A 54 -12.73 48.12 11.63
N CYS A 55 -12.05 48.39 12.74
CA CYS A 55 -12.64 48.60 14.07
C CYS A 55 -11.72 49.56 14.87
N THR A 56 -12.22 50.05 16.03
CA THR A 56 -11.34 50.82 16.93
C THR A 56 -10.45 49.90 17.74
N LEU A 57 -9.30 50.41 18.25
CA LEU A 57 -8.43 49.61 19.14
C LEU A 57 -9.18 49.17 20.43
N GLU A 58 -10.14 49.98 20.93
CA GLU A 58 -10.97 49.60 22.04
C GLU A 58 -11.83 48.37 21.73
N GLU A 59 -12.46 48.35 20.52
CA GLU A 59 -13.21 47.20 20.03
C GLU A 59 -12.33 45.98 19.76
N ALA A 60 -11.12 46.16 19.21
CA ALA A 60 -10.18 45.09 18.97
C ALA A 60 -9.74 44.40 20.27
N LEU A 61 -9.50 45.18 21.34
CA LEU A 61 -9.19 44.66 22.68
C LEU A 61 -10.39 43.97 23.36
N GLU A 62 -11.64 44.25 22.94
CA GLU A 62 -12.82 43.51 23.40
C GLU A 62 -12.98 42.15 22.66
N ASP A 63 -12.45 42.02 21.44
CA ASP A 63 -12.44 40.78 20.66
C ASP A 63 -11.00 40.19 20.59
N THR A 64 -10.36 39.99 21.74
CA THR A 64 -8.99 39.52 21.83
C THR A 64 -8.78 38.18 21.12
N VAL A 65 -9.78 37.29 21.13
CA VAL A 65 -9.65 35.91 20.58
C VAL A 65 -9.27 35.92 19.09
N SER A 66 -9.87 36.79 18.28
CA SER A 66 -9.58 36.85 16.84
C SER A 66 -8.19 37.45 16.58
N PHE A 67 -7.79 38.46 17.33
CA PHE A 67 -6.50 39.10 17.18
C PHE A 67 -5.37 38.22 17.75
N ASP A 68 -5.56 37.66 18.94
CA ASP A 68 -4.58 36.75 19.58
C ASP A 68 -4.30 35.53 18.72
N THR A 69 -5.29 35.01 17.99
CA THR A 69 -5.09 33.94 17.02
C THR A 69 -4.12 34.33 15.89
N ILE A 70 -4.18 35.59 15.40
CA ILE A 70 -3.24 36.09 14.39
C ILE A 70 -1.83 36.24 14.98
N PHE A 71 -1.70 36.82 16.17
CA PHE A 71 -0.40 36.98 16.85
C PHE A 71 0.26 35.64 17.13
N ASP A 72 -0.51 34.66 17.65
CA ASP A 72 -0.02 33.32 17.92
C ASP A 72 0.44 32.62 16.63
N TRP A 73 -0.33 32.74 15.52
CA TRP A 73 0.09 32.22 14.23
C TRP A 73 1.39 32.88 13.72
N VAL A 74 1.48 34.20 13.80
CA VAL A 74 2.69 34.94 13.38
C VAL A 74 3.91 34.53 14.21
N ASP A 75 3.76 34.38 15.51
CA ASP A 75 4.81 33.86 16.39
C ASP A 75 5.28 32.46 15.97
N TYR A 76 4.32 31.57 15.71
CA TYR A 76 4.61 30.19 15.33
C TYR A 76 5.38 30.08 14.02
N VAL A 77 4.98 30.81 12.99
CA VAL A 77 5.62 30.69 11.64
C VAL A 77 6.98 31.38 11.54
N GLN A 78 7.45 32.08 12.56
CA GLN A 78 8.83 32.60 12.57
C GLN A 78 9.86 31.47 12.54
N ASP A 79 9.56 30.35 13.21
CA ASP A 79 10.49 29.23 13.40
C ASP A 79 10.00 27.94 12.71
N ASN A 80 8.80 27.94 12.09
CA ASN A 80 8.16 26.75 11.53
C ASN A 80 7.75 26.94 10.06
N ASP A 81 7.27 25.85 9.42
CA ASP A 81 6.82 25.84 8.03
C ASP A 81 5.52 26.61 7.87
N GLU A 82 5.60 27.79 7.29
CA GLU A 82 4.43 28.64 6.99
C GLU A 82 3.47 27.97 6.01
N GLY A 83 3.98 27.18 5.04
CA GLY A 83 3.15 26.48 4.05
C GLY A 83 2.24 25.45 4.71
N ALA A 84 2.78 24.67 5.65
CA ALA A 84 2.00 23.70 6.41
C ALA A 84 0.89 24.36 7.23
N THR A 85 1.19 25.49 7.89
CA THR A 85 0.18 26.22 8.70
C THR A 85 -0.91 26.85 7.83
N ILE A 86 -0.57 27.33 6.64
CA ILE A 86 -1.57 27.85 5.69
C ILE A 86 -2.49 26.74 5.20
N ALA A 87 -1.94 25.59 4.81
CA ALA A 87 -2.71 24.43 4.41
C ALA A 87 -3.69 23.97 5.51
N TYR A 88 -3.22 23.92 6.77
CA TYR A 88 -4.06 23.64 7.93
C TYR A 88 -5.20 24.66 8.11
N ILE A 89 -4.90 25.96 8.03
CA ILE A 89 -5.89 27.04 8.16
C ILE A 89 -6.92 26.97 7.02
N ASP A 90 -6.51 26.62 5.82
CA ASP A 90 -7.41 26.46 4.67
C ASP A 90 -8.36 25.28 4.83
N ASP A 91 -7.93 24.21 5.49
CA ASP A 91 -8.77 23.06 5.81
C ASP A 91 -9.67 23.32 7.03
N GLN A 92 -9.07 23.68 8.17
CA GLN A 92 -9.75 23.82 9.45
C GLN A 92 -10.51 25.14 9.62
N TRP A 93 -10.27 26.12 8.75
CA TRP A 93 -10.85 27.48 8.82
C TRP A 93 -10.49 28.27 10.07
N SER A 94 -9.46 27.84 10.79
CA SER A 94 -8.97 28.47 12.02
C SER A 94 -7.53 28.04 12.29
N TRP A 95 -6.84 28.81 13.12
CA TRP A 95 -5.57 28.43 13.68
C TRP A 95 -5.74 27.94 15.11
N ASP A 96 -5.19 26.77 15.40
CA ASP A 96 -5.05 26.20 16.75
C ASP A 96 -3.72 25.46 16.78
N ARG A 97 -2.74 26.04 17.52
CA ARG A 97 -1.37 25.53 17.56
C ARG A 97 -1.31 24.10 18.08
N ASP A 98 -1.98 23.85 19.20
CA ASP A 98 -1.94 22.54 19.85
C ASP A 98 -2.53 21.46 18.93
N HIS A 99 -3.65 21.75 18.28
CA HIS A 99 -4.27 20.82 17.33
C HIS A 99 -3.42 20.64 16.07
N PHE A 100 -2.77 21.69 15.56
CA PHE A 100 -1.86 21.58 14.43
C PHE A 100 -0.68 20.65 14.77
N GLU A 101 -0.02 20.86 15.93
CA GLU A 101 1.12 20.05 16.36
C GLU A 101 0.76 18.57 16.61
N ASP A 102 -0.49 18.31 17.05
CA ASP A 102 -1.00 16.96 17.31
C ASP A 102 -1.41 16.22 16.02
N THR A 103 -1.71 16.95 14.92
CA THR A 103 -2.28 16.35 13.70
C THR A 103 -1.37 16.39 12.49
N TYR A 104 -0.35 17.26 12.48
CA TYR A 104 0.54 17.43 11.33
C TYR A 104 1.51 16.25 11.20
N GLU A 105 1.45 15.53 10.07
CA GLU A 105 2.26 14.34 9.79
C GLU A 105 3.48 14.63 8.89
N GLY A 106 3.40 15.67 8.06
CA GLY A 106 4.53 16.02 7.18
C GLY A 106 4.13 16.53 5.81
N TYR A 107 5.13 16.69 4.95
CA TYR A 107 4.97 17.04 3.53
C TYR A 107 5.31 15.85 2.64
N TYR A 108 4.43 15.54 1.70
CA TYR A 108 4.55 14.46 0.73
C TYR A 108 4.21 14.95 -0.67
N GLU A 109 4.81 14.37 -1.71
CA GLU A 109 4.51 14.76 -3.09
C GLU A 109 3.15 14.22 -3.55
N SER A 110 2.70 13.10 -2.98
CA SER A 110 1.43 12.43 -3.27
C SER A 110 0.85 11.69 -2.06
N GLU A 111 -0.41 11.27 -2.17
CA GLU A 111 -1.08 10.40 -1.20
C GLU A 111 -0.40 9.03 -1.12
N GLU A 112 0.07 8.53 -2.27
CA GLU A 112 0.78 7.26 -2.38
C GLU A 112 2.13 7.30 -1.66
N ASP A 113 2.88 8.41 -1.76
CA ASP A 113 4.16 8.56 -1.06
C ASP A 113 3.97 8.50 0.47
N PHE A 114 2.92 9.16 0.98
CA PHE A 114 2.56 9.05 2.40
C PHE A 114 2.17 7.63 2.78
N ALA A 115 1.33 6.98 1.95
CA ALA A 115 0.87 5.62 2.20
C ALA A 115 2.02 4.61 2.25
N GLU A 116 3.03 4.76 1.37
CA GLU A 116 4.23 3.93 1.39
C GLU A 116 5.05 4.14 2.68
N GLU A 117 5.29 5.40 3.07
CA GLU A 117 6.03 5.69 4.30
C GLU A 117 5.27 5.19 5.54
N TYR A 118 3.95 5.35 5.57
CA TYR A 118 3.09 4.81 6.62
C TYR A 118 3.22 3.28 6.75
N LEU A 119 3.18 2.55 5.63
CA LEU A 119 3.37 1.10 5.63
C LEU A 119 4.76 0.69 6.13
N ASP A 120 5.80 1.43 5.75
CA ASP A 120 7.16 1.18 6.23
C ASP A 120 7.30 1.43 7.74
N GLU A 121 6.65 2.46 8.28
CA GLU A 121 6.67 2.78 9.72
C GLU A 121 5.97 1.71 10.57
N ILE A 122 4.80 1.22 10.13
CA ILE A 122 4.06 0.16 10.83
C ILE A 122 4.62 -1.24 10.55
N GLY A 123 5.65 -1.37 9.69
CA GLY A 123 6.31 -2.64 9.38
C GLY A 123 5.43 -3.59 8.57
N TRP A 124 4.50 -3.08 7.77
CA TRP A 124 3.55 -3.88 6.97
C TRP A 124 2.64 -4.79 7.82
N GLU A 125 2.40 -4.43 9.08
CA GLU A 125 1.62 -5.22 10.04
C GLU A 125 0.11 -4.92 9.98
N ILE A 126 -0.45 -4.85 8.77
CA ILE A 126 -1.90 -4.67 8.55
C ILE A 126 -2.43 -5.75 7.60
N ASP A 127 -3.75 -5.88 7.52
CA ASP A 127 -4.40 -6.77 6.55
C ASP A 127 -4.27 -6.18 5.12
N LEU A 128 -3.32 -6.72 4.36
CA LEU A 128 -3.04 -6.33 2.98
C LEU A 128 -3.83 -7.15 1.94
N SER A 129 -4.65 -8.10 2.37
CA SER A 129 -5.32 -9.05 1.47
C SER A 129 -6.19 -8.39 0.40
N SER A 130 -6.73 -7.20 0.70
CA SER A 130 -7.58 -6.43 -0.23
C SER A 130 -6.80 -5.63 -1.28
N TYR A 131 -5.50 -5.43 -1.06
CA TYR A 131 -4.63 -4.59 -1.90
C TYR A 131 -3.54 -5.42 -2.60
N PHE A 132 -3.42 -6.71 -2.27
CA PHE A 132 -2.39 -7.58 -2.84
C PHE A 132 -2.80 -8.08 -4.22
N ASP A 133 -1.92 -7.89 -5.21
CA ASP A 133 -2.09 -8.42 -6.58
C ASP A 133 -1.66 -9.89 -6.63
N TYR A 134 -2.60 -10.75 -6.31
CA TYR A 134 -2.42 -12.21 -6.35
C TYR A 134 -2.06 -12.70 -7.76
N TYR A 135 -2.58 -12.05 -8.81
CA TYR A 135 -2.31 -12.48 -10.18
C TYR A 135 -0.85 -12.21 -10.57
N GLU A 136 -0.35 -11.00 -10.36
CA GLU A 136 1.03 -10.63 -10.66
C GLU A 136 2.03 -11.45 -9.84
N TYR A 137 1.75 -11.64 -8.56
CA TYR A 137 2.59 -12.50 -7.72
C TYR A 137 2.55 -13.97 -8.14
N GLY A 138 1.40 -14.49 -8.57
CA GLY A 138 1.25 -15.85 -9.09
C GLY A 138 2.03 -16.09 -10.38
N GLU A 139 2.06 -15.10 -11.28
CA GLU A 139 2.91 -15.15 -12.49
C GLU A 139 4.39 -15.26 -12.12
N LYS A 140 4.84 -14.51 -11.12
CA LYS A 140 6.21 -14.64 -10.60
C LYS A 140 6.48 -16.02 -9.99
N VAL A 141 5.57 -16.56 -9.19
CA VAL A 141 5.70 -17.91 -8.61
C VAL A 141 5.79 -18.94 -9.71
N TRP A 142 4.97 -18.80 -10.77
CA TRP A 142 5.00 -19.68 -11.93
C TRP A 142 6.38 -19.74 -12.59
N ASP A 143 6.99 -18.58 -12.79
CA ASP A 143 8.32 -18.47 -13.41
C ASP A 143 9.43 -18.94 -12.45
N ASP A 144 9.41 -18.49 -11.19
CA ASP A 144 10.46 -18.79 -10.21
C ASP A 144 10.51 -20.28 -9.84
N CYS A 145 9.37 -20.94 -9.77
CA CYS A 145 9.25 -22.36 -9.50
C CYS A 145 9.30 -23.20 -10.79
N ASN A 146 9.44 -22.57 -11.97
CA ASN A 146 9.47 -23.25 -13.27
C ASN A 146 8.26 -24.19 -13.47
N LEU A 147 7.06 -23.75 -13.07
CA LEU A 147 5.86 -24.59 -13.05
C LEU A 147 5.45 -25.11 -14.42
N GLY A 148 5.86 -24.43 -15.50
CA GLY A 148 5.68 -24.91 -16.86
C GLY A 148 6.27 -26.30 -17.14
N SER A 149 7.29 -26.72 -16.35
CA SER A 149 7.89 -28.06 -16.44
C SER A 149 7.09 -29.16 -15.71
N TYR A 150 6.06 -28.78 -14.98
CA TYR A 150 5.25 -29.69 -14.16
C TYR A 150 3.78 -29.75 -14.60
N THR A 151 3.45 -29.10 -15.73
CA THR A 151 2.10 -29.20 -16.31
C THR A 151 1.80 -30.63 -16.75
N PRO A 152 0.50 -31.01 -16.86
CA PRO A 152 0.12 -32.33 -17.34
C PRO A 152 0.76 -32.69 -18.69
N GLU A 153 0.93 -31.71 -19.59
CA GLU A 153 1.59 -31.90 -20.89
C GLU A 153 3.09 -32.20 -20.70
N ALA A 154 3.81 -31.42 -19.88
CA ALA A 154 5.22 -31.64 -19.61
C ALA A 154 5.48 -32.97 -18.88
N LEU A 155 4.60 -33.37 -17.99
CA LEU A 155 4.65 -34.68 -17.30
C LEU A 155 4.44 -35.83 -18.30
N ASN A 156 3.55 -35.67 -19.27
CA ASN A 156 3.39 -36.67 -20.33
C ASN A 156 4.63 -36.77 -21.22
N ASP A 157 5.25 -35.64 -21.58
CA ASP A 157 6.50 -35.64 -22.34
C ASP A 157 7.60 -36.36 -21.58
N TYR A 158 7.72 -36.12 -20.27
CA TYR A 158 8.71 -36.82 -19.41
C TYR A 158 8.43 -38.34 -19.34
N ARG A 159 7.17 -38.75 -19.26
CA ARG A 159 6.80 -40.17 -19.34
C ARG A 159 7.21 -40.81 -20.66
N GLU A 160 7.00 -40.12 -21.77
CA GLU A 160 7.44 -40.60 -23.11
C GLU A 160 8.96 -40.77 -23.17
N GLU A 161 9.74 -39.81 -22.60
CA GLU A 161 11.20 -39.90 -22.49
C GLU A 161 11.66 -41.14 -21.71
N LEU A 162 10.94 -41.51 -20.66
CA LEU A 162 11.19 -42.72 -19.88
C LEU A 162 10.67 -44.00 -20.54
N GLY A 163 10.04 -43.88 -21.73
CA GLY A 163 9.43 -45.02 -22.41
C GLY A 163 8.12 -45.50 -21.75
N LEU A 164 7.47 -44.65 -20.93
CA LEU A 164 6.18 -44.93 -20.34
C LEU A 164 5.04 -44.39 -21.23
N PRO A 165 3.81 -45.02 -21.19
CA PRO A 165 2.67 -44.48 -21.94
C PRO A 165 2.26 -43.11 -21.43
N SER A 166 1.78 -42.26 -22.35
CA SER A 166 1.18 -40.99 -21.94
C SER A 166 -0.07 -41.23 -21.11
N LEU A 167 -0.35 -40.30 -20.19
CA LEU A 167 -1.62 -40.31 -19.46
C LEU A 167 -2.66 -39.63 -20.36
N ASP A 168 -3.69 -40.36 -20.79
CA ASP A 168 -4.88 -39.73 -21.37
C ASP A 168 -5.61 -38.94 -20.29
N ASP A 169 -6.21 -37.80 -20.65
CA ASP A 169 -6.79 -36.76 -19.79
C ASP A 169 -7.75 -37.24 -18.68
N ASN A 170 -8.06 -38.52 -18.58
CA ASN A 170 -9.03 -39.02 -17.60
C ASN A 170 -8.73 -40.36 -16.94
N GLU A 171 -7.70 -41.10 -17.28
CA GLU A 171 -7.52 -42.44 -16.68
C GLU A 171 -6.05 -42.83 -16.52
N ASN A 172 -5.61 -42.93 -15.29
CA ASN A 172 -4.44 -43.75 -14.95
C ASN A 172 -4.67 -45.15 -15.50
N PRO A 173 -3.83 -45.71 -16.40
CA PRO A 173 -4.06 -47.03 -16.94
C PRO A 173 -4.14 -48.05 -15.82
N LYS A 174 -5.34 -48.62 -15.64
CA LYS A 174 -5.68 -49.45 -14.50
C LYS A 174 -5.25 -50.89 -14.67
N SER A 175 -4.82 -51.23 -15.89
CA SER A 175 -4.38 -52.57 -16.20
C SER A 175 -3.26 -52.62 -17.20
N ARG A 176 -2.43 -53.67 -17.12
CA ARG A 176 -1.38 -53.94 -18.07
C ARG A 176 -1.86 -53.95 -19.54
N LYS A 177 -3.06 -54.42 -19.75
CA LYS A 177 -3.70 -54.45 -21.10
C LYS A 177 -3.98 -53.05 -21.66
N GLU A 178 -4.29 -52.07 -20.82
CA GLU A 178 -4.48 -50.66 -21.22
C GLU A 178 -3.12 -49.99 -21.54
N LEU A 179 -2.06 -50.28 -20.75
CA LEU A 179 -0.70 -49.89 -21.05
C LEU A 179 -0.22 -50.42 -22.42
N GLU A 180 -0.47 -51.68 -22.69
CA GLU A 180 -0.10 -52.35 -23.93
C GLU A 180 -0.82 -51.83 -25.15
N MET A 181 -2.11 -51.45 -25.00
CA MET A 181 -2.87 -50.78 -26.05
C MET A 181 -2.34 -49.37 -26.33
N ALA A 182 -1.92 -48.65 -25.34
CA ALA A 182 -1.38 -47.30 -25.48
C ALA A 182 -0.03 -47.31 -26.22
N TYR A 183 0.80 -48.32 -26.00
CA TYR A 183 2.05 -48.48 -26.74
C TYR A 183 1.95 -49.01 -28.15
N GLY A 184 0.73 -49.40 -28.60
CA GLY A 184 0.53 -49.95 -29.95
C GLY A 184 1.22 -51.29 -30.16
N PHE A 185 1.62 -52.00 -29.11
CA PHE A 185 2.30 -53.28 -29.16
C PHE A 185 1.38 -54.47 -29.38
N ILE A 186 0.06 -54.25 -29.38
CA ILE A 186 -0.86 -55.35 -29.54
C ILE A 186 -1.36 -55.39 -30.99
N GLY A 187 -0.84 -56.35 -31.75
CA GLY A 187 -1.59 -56.89 -32.83
C GLY A 187 -2.77 -57.68 -32.31
N ASP A 188 -3.90 -57.73 -33.04
CA ASP A 188 -5.15 -58.39 -32.70
C ASP A 188 -5.06 -59.88 -32.32
N ASP A 189 -3.85 -60.43 -32.21
CA ASP A 189 -3.56 -61.87 -32.20
C ASP A 189 -3.02 -62.38 -30.84
N ILE A 190 -2.85 -61.53 -29.76
CA ILE A 190 -2.31 -62.01 -28.48
C ILE A 190 -3.49 -62.40 -27.56
N GLU A 191 -3.68 -63.70 -27.42
CA GLU A 191 -4.78 -64.31 -26.62
C GLU A 191 -4.38 -64.65 -25.18
N ASP A 192 -3.08 -64.53 -24.77
CA ASP A 192 -2.59 -65.04 -23.46
C ASP A 192 -1.66 -64.02 -22.77
N GLU A 193 -1.83 -63.79 -21.43
CA GLU A 193 -1.01 -62.90 -20.61
C GLU A 193 0.45 -63.33 -20.53
N GLU A 194 0.76 -64.66 -20.61
CA GLU A 194 2.13 -65.17 -20.59
C GLU A 194 2.89 -64.88 -21.91
N GLU A 195 2.20 -64.78 -23.05
CA GLU A 195 2.77 -64.47 -24.34
C GLU A 195 3.14 -62.98 -24.45
N LEU A 196 2.36 -62.16 -23.79
CA LEU A 196 2.54 -60.72 -23.67
C LEU A 196 3.83 -60.39 -22.84
N ASP A 197 4.07 -61.10 -21.74
CA ASP A 197 5.25 -60.96 -20.92
C ASP A 197 6.56 -61.27 -21.67
N MET A 198 6.50 -62.07 -22.71
CA MET A 198 7.66 -62.40 -23.54
C MET A 198 7.93 -61.38 -24.67
N GLU A 199 6.92 -60.67 -25.14
CA GLU A 199 7.08 -59.66 -26.21
C GLU A 199 7.42 -58.25 -25.67
N LEU A 200 7.01 -57.91 -24.47
CA LEU A 200 7.25 -56.58 -23.87
C LEU A 200 8.69 -56.29 -23.46
N GLY A 201 9.60 -57.27 -23.64
CA GLY A 201 10.96 -57.13 -23.15
C GLY A 201 11.01 -57.04 -21.60
N ASP A 202 12.21 -56.89 -21.09
CA ASP A 202 12.50 -56.97 -19.65
C ASP A 202 11.51 -56.13 -18.82
N SER A 203 10.60 -56.77 -18.09
CA SER A 203 9.67 -56.12 -17.16
C SER A 203 10.41 -55.27 -16.09
N GLU A 204 11.69 -55.56 -15.86
CA GLU A 204 12.55 -54.82 -14.96
C GLU A 204 12.85 -53.38 -15.48
N GLU A 205 12.99 -53.17 -16.81
CA GLU A 205 13.20 -51.80 -17.38
C GLU A 205 11.94 -50.94 -17.24
N LEU A 206 10.77 -51.51 -17.48
CA LEU A 206 9.48 -50.81 -17.33
C LEU A 206 9.15 -50.50 -15.85
N GLU A 207 9.41 -51.44 -14.96
CA GLU A 207 9.28 -51.21 -13.53
C GLU A 207 10.23 -50.14 -13.03
N SER A 208 11.49 -50.13 -13.51
CA SER A 208 12.47 -49.10 -13.14
C SER A 208 12.07 -47.72 -13.65
N ALA A 209 11.58 -47.62 -14.88
CA ALA A 209 11.10 -46.36 -15.47
C ALA A 209 9.88 -45.82 -14.70
N LYS A 210 8.99 -46.71 -14.27
CA LYS A 210 7.83 -46.34 -13.44
C LYS A 210 8.24 -45.85 -12.06
N GLU A 211 9.18 -46.56 -11.40
CA GLU A 211 9.70 -46.16 -10.10
C GLU A 211 10.37 -44.76 -10.19
N GLU A 212 11.15 -44.52 -11.24
CA GLU A 212 11.79 -43.22 -11.51
C GLU A 212 10.74 -42.09 -11.70
N TYR A 213 9.64 -42.36 -12.42
CA TYR A 213 8.55 -41.40 -12.58
C TYR A 213 7.78 -41.16 -11.27
N ASP A 214 7.44 -42.23 -10.54
CA ASP A 214 6.72 -42.13 -9.26
C ASP A 214 7.56 -41.36 -8.23
N ASP A 215 8.87 -41.59 -8.16
CA ASP A 215 9.81 -40.84 -7.31
C ASP A 215 9.87 -39.37 -7.70
N PHE A 216 9.91 -39.07 -9.00
CA PHE A 216 9.88 -37.69 -9.51
C PHE A 216 8.58 -36.98 -9.11
N VAL A 217 7.41 -37.63 -9.28
CA VAL A 217 6.10 -37.06 -8.90
C VAL A 217 5.99 -36.86 -7.39
N GLU A 218 6.55 -37.77 -6.57
CA GLU A 218 6.56 -37.61 -5.11
C GLU A 218 7.46 -36.43 -4.70
N GLU A 219 8.66 -36.31 -5.29
CA GLU A 219 9.61 -35.22 -5.00
C GLU A 219 9.04 -33.84 -5.37
N HIS A 220 8.35 -33.75 -6.49
CA HIS A 220 7.80 -32.48 -7.04
C HIS A 220 6.28 -32.34 -6.86
N SER A 221 5.70 -33.03 -5.92
CA SER A 221 4.24 -33.07 -5.71
C SER A 221 3.62 -31.69 -5.40
N PHE A 222 4.41 -30.77 -4.85
CA PHE A 222 3.97 -29.40 -4.58
C PHE A 222 3.92 -28.56 -5.85
N GLU A 223 4.97 -28.57 -6.66
CA GLU A 223 5.05 -27.87 -7.94
C GLU A 223 4.01 -28.37 -8.93
N ILE A 224 3.81 -29.69 -9.00
CA ILE A 224 2.78 -30.32 -9.84
C ILE A 224 1.39 -29.82 -9.45
N ARG A 225 1.08 -29.79 -8.16
CA ARG A 225 -0.20 -29.29 -7.67
C ARG A 225 -0.43 -27.82 -8.03
N LEU A 226 0.61 -26.99 -7.96
CA LEU A 226 0.52 -25.59 -8.40
C LEU A 226 0.33 -25.46 -9.90
N ALA A 227 1.00 -26.32 -10.69
CA ALA A 227 0.92 -26.32 -12.15
C ALA A 227 -0.43 -26.82 -12.72
N GLU A 228 -1.24 -27.48 -11.87
CA GLU A 228 -2.59 -27.92 -12.21
C GLU A 228 -3.65 -26.81 -12.04
N LEU A 229 -3.29 -25.65 -11.44
CA LEU A 229 -4.22 -24.53 -11.26
C LEU A 229 -4.33 -23.71 -12.54
N ASP A 230 -5.55 -23.30 -12.86
CA ASP A 230 -5.89 -22.63 -14.12
C ASP A 230 -5.61 -21.11 -14.11
N ASP A 231 -5.42 -20.53 -12.92
CA ASP A 231 -5.31 -19.07 -12.72
C ASP A 231 -4.08 -18.73 -11.83
N TYR A 232 -3.32 -17.74 -12.24
CA TYR A 232 -2.15 -17.27 -11.48
C TYR A 232 -2.51 -16.77 -10.07
N ALA A 233 -3.68 -16.17 -9.88
CA ALA A 233 -4.13 -15.78 -8.54
C ALA A 233 -4.31 -17.00 -7.63
N GLU A 234 -4.87 -18.10 -8.14
CA GLU A 234 -4.99 -19.37 -7.40
C GLU A 234 -3.62 -19.96 -7.07
N VAL A 235 -2.65 -19.86 -8.01
CA VAL A 235 -1.25 -20.27 -7.77
C VAL A 235 -0.64 -19.49 -6.62
N ALA A 236 -0.82 -18.15 -6.61
CA ALA A 236 -0.32 -17.29 -5.53
C ALA A 236 -0.96 -17.64 -4.18
N GLU A 237 -2.28 -17.77 -4.12
CA GLU A 237 -3.02 -18.12 -2.91
C GLU A 237 -2.57 -19.47 -2.32
N GLU A 238 -2.45 -20.49 -3.16
CA GLU A 238 -2.01 -21.82 -2.74
C GLU A 238 -0.55 -21.81 -2.28
N TYR A 239 0.32 -21.10 -2.99
CA TYR A 239 1.73 -20.92 -2.61
C TYR A 239 1.88 -20.23 -1.26
N ILE A 240 1.21 -19.08 -1.08
CA ILE A 240 1.24 -18.30 0.17
C ILE A 240 0.68 -19.15 1.31
N SER A 241 -0.47 -19.80 1.12
CA SER A 241 -1.12 -20.65 2.12
C SER A 241 -0.23 -21.81 2.55
N SER A 242 0.42 -22.48 1.60
CA SER A 242 1.27 -23.66 1.87
C SER A 242 2.61 -23.30 2.49
N CYS A 243 3.26 -22.21 2.04
CA CYS A 243 4.61 -21.83 2.48
C CYS A 243 4.60 -20.95 3.74
N TYR A 244 3.60 -20.09 3.90
CA TYR A 244 3.55 -19.07 4.95
C TYR A 244 2.32 -19.18 5.86
N GLY A 245 1.25 -19.80 5.39
CA GLY A 245 0.00 -19.99 6.09
C GLY A 245 -1.05 -18.92 5.81
N ASP A 246 -0.65 -17.65 5.69
CA ASP A 246 -1.51 -16.51 5.34
C ASP A 246 -0.70 -15.34 4.77
N ILE A 247 -1.42 -14.36 4.19
CA ILE A 247 -0.82 -13.16 3.58
C ILE A 247 -0.08 -12.30 4.60
N ASP A 248 -0.55 -12.20 5.85
CA ASP A 248 0.08 -11.37 6.87
C ASP A 248 1.45 -11.93 7.29
N ARG A 249 1.58 -13.26 7.34
CA ARG A 249 2.86 -13.91 7.62
C ARG A 249 3.80 -13.81 6.43
N PHE A 250 3.26 -13.92 5.24
CA PHE A 250 3.99 -13.72 4.00
C PHE A 250 4.55 -12.31 3.94
N ALA A 251 3.72 -11.26 4.13
CA ALA A 251 4.13 -9.87 4.15
C ALA A 251 5.28 -9.61 5.14
N ARG A 252 5.14 -10.14 6.38
CA ARG A 252 6.21 -10.05 7.39
C ARG A 252 7.50 -10.79 7.02
N ALA A 253 7.39 -11.87 6.27
CA ALA A 253 8.55 -12.68 5.87
C ALA A 253 9.37 -12.03 4.76
N ILE A 254 8.71 -11.39 3.78
CA ILE A 254 9.37 -10.75 2.65
C ILE A 254 9.60 -9.25 2.86
N GLY A 255 8.94 -8.63 3.86
CA GLY A 255 9.11 -7.22 4.20
C GLY A 255 8.80 -6.29 3.03
N SER A 256 9.66 -5.30 2.76
CA SER A 256 9.46 -4.32 1.68
C SER A 256 9.38 -4.92 0.27
N ASP A 257 9.79 -6.17 0.06
CA ASP A 257 9.70 -6.82 -1.25
C ASP A 257 8.24 -7.12 -1.66
N ILE A 258 7.28 -7.03 -0.72
CA ILE A 258 5.84 -7.13 -1.03
C ILE A 258 5.32 -5.90 -1.79
N ARG A 259 6.00 -4.77 -1.70
CA ARG A 259 5.59 -3.46 -2.27
C ARG A 259 5.21 -3.56 -3.75
N ASP A 260 5.97 -4.33 -4.53
CA ASP A 260 5.76 -4.50 -5.97
C ASP A 260 4.40 -5.14 -6.30
N TYR A 261 3.74 -5.77 -5.32
CA TYR A 261 2.47 -6.49 -5.47
C TYR A 261 1.32 -5.84 -4.70
N ILE A 262 1.51 -4.64 -4.18
CA ILE A 262 0.46 -3.90 -3.45
C ILE A 262 -0.09 -2.77 -4.33
N ASP A 263 -1.40 -2.73 -4.49
CA ASP A 263 -2.11 -1.59 -5.06
C ASP A 263 -2.09 -0.42 -4.06
N ILE A 264 -0.97 0.32 -4.10
CA ILE A 264 -0.72 1.47 -3.22
C ILE A 264 -1.78 2.57 -3.44
N GLU A 265 -2.24 2.78 -4.68
CA GLU A 265 -3.29 3.78 -4.97
C GLU A 265 -4.60 3.45 -4.24
N SER A 266 -5.00 2.19 -4.25
CA SER A 266 -6.19 1.74 -3.52
C SER A 266 -6.00 1.80 -2.01
N PHE A 267 -4.82 1.45 -1.51
CA PHE A 267 -4.49 1.55 -0.09
C PHE A 267 -4.47 3.00 0.38
N ALA A 268 -3.81 3.91 -0.35
CA ALA A 268 -3.77 5.34 -0.05
C ALA A 268 -5.19 5.92 0.03
N ARG A 269 -6.04 5.62 -0.96
CA ARG A 269 -7.44 6.07 -0.97
C ARG A 269 -8.20 5.67 0.30
N ASP A 270 -7.99 4.45 0.79
CA ASP A 270 -8.66 3.99 2.01
C ASP A 270 -8.01 4.59 3.26
N LEU A 271 -6.69 4.79 3.29
CA LEU A 271 -5.98 5.45 4.37
C LEU A 271 -6.46 6.90 4.56
N PHE A 272 -6.74 7.63 3.48
CA PHE A 272 -7.21 9.01 3.51
C PHE A 272 -8.69 9.18 3.95
N TYR A 273 -9.35 8.14 4.45
CA TYR A 273 -10.52 8.34 5.33
C TYR A 273 -10.13 8.88 6.71
N ASP A 274 -8.91 8.58 7.17
CA ASP A 274 -8.40 8.97 8.49
C ASP A 274 -7.44 10.16 8.43
N TYR A 275 -7.05 10.59 7.23
CA TYR A 275 -6.12 11.70 6.99
C TYR A 275 -6.70 12.70 6.00
N THR A 276 -6.15 13.91 6.00
CA THR A 276 -6.45 14.95 5.01
C THR A 276 -5.16 15.36 4.29
N PHE A 277 -5.22 15.50 2.96
CA PHE A 277 -4.12 15.94 2.10
C PHE A 277 -4.44 17.31 1.50
N VAL A 278 -3.64 18.31 1.82
CA VAL A 278 -3.81 19.69 1.33
C VAL A 278 -2.48 20.24 0.85
N ASP A 279 -2.36 20.52 -0.46
CA ASP A 279 -1.17 21.11 -1.06
C ASP A 279 0.17 20.38 -0.72
N GLY A 280 0.13 19.06 -0.55
CA GLY A 280 1.27 18.24 -0.19
C GLY A 280 1.44 18.02 1.33
N TYR A 281 0.66 18.67 2.15
CA TYR A 281 0.68 18.51 3.60
C TYR A 281 -0.36 17.52 4.08
N VAL A 282 0.02 16.64 4.99
CA VAL A 282 -0.85 15.60 5.54
C VAL A 282 -1.19 15.90 7.01
N PHE A 283 -2.46 15.73 7.34
CA PHE A 283 -3.00 15.93 8.68
C PHE A 283 -3.86 14.74 9.07
N ASN A 284 -3.68 14.27 10.31
CA ASN A 284 -4.52 13.25 10.92
C ASN A 284 -5.89 13.86 11.32
N ASN A 285 -6.98 13.14 11.06
CA ASN A 285 -8.36 13.63 11.31
C ASN A 285 -8.86 13.37 12.76
N TYR A 286 -8.01 12.88 13.67
CA TYR A 286 -8.39 12.53 15.06
C TYR A 286 -7.89 13.53 16.08
#